data_ee5d965af1526275d54199d5012ef715
#
_entry.id   ee5d965af1526275d54199d5012ef715
#
_cell.length_a   1.000
_cell.length_b   1.000
_cell.length_c   1.000
_cell.angle_alpha   90.00
_cell.angle_beta   90.00
_cell.angle_gamma   90.00
#
_symmetry.space_group_name_H-M   'P 1'
#
loop_
_entity.id
_entity.type
_entity.pdbx_description
1 polymer ?
#
loop_
_entity_poly.entity_id
_entity_poly.type
_entity_poly.pdbx_seq_one_letter_code
_entity_poly.pdbx_strand_id
1 'polypeptide(L)'
;MELNYIKAGLNDEQRPVITVTGNIGENVRAEDLINFLRYFGAEDILIEIFSFGGDAFHALAIYDFITTNGVKVEARIYGLCGSAATIISCAAQKAGIGENSFFFIHNAFNRFTGEADETAQQVSERFVEIYAKKTKLDRRRIRRMMKDGDETQAVIGAKEALELGFVDKILKEQTSIAAMMGRVLVAPDDASAEAGIDKPPFQQNTNMSTNSFSLVALAKKLFG
;
A
#
# COMPACT_ATOMS: atom_id res chain seq x y z
N MET A 1 13.74 18.90 -3.49
CA MET A 1 13.25 18.14 -2.33
C MET A 1 12.72 16.82 -2.88
N GLU A 2 13.51 15.75 -2.81
CA GLU A 2 13.04 14.43 -3.19
C GLU A 2 12.01 13.98 -2.15
N LEU A 3 10.77 13.80 -2.58
CA LEU A 3 9.74 13.20 -1.75
C LEU A 3 10.05 11.70 -1.65
N ASN A 4 10.63 11.28 -0.55
CA ASN A 4 10.82 9.86 -0.27
C ASN A 4 9.45 9.22 0.01
N TYR A 5 8.95 8.47 -0.96
CA TYR A 5 7.67 7.74 -0.88
C TYR A 5 7.78 6.42 -0.12
N ILE A 6 9.00 5.93 0.11
CA ILE A 6 9.31 4.88 1.06
C ILE A 6 10.08 5.50 2.21
N LYS A 7 9.55 5.36 3.41
CA LYS A 7 10.24 5.74 4.64
C LYS A 7 10.40 4.49 5.50
N ALA A 8 11.57 4.33 6.08
CA ALA A 8 11.82 3.26 7.03
C ALA A 8 12.38 3.84 8.34
N GLY A 9 11.95 3.30 9.45
CA GLY A 9 12.36 3.76 10.78
C GLY A 9 11.88 2.81 11.86
N LEU A 10 11.96 3.23 13.11
CA LEU A 10 11.39 2.52 14.25
C LEU A 10 10.20 3.31 14.79
N ASN A 11 9.13 2.63 15.20
CA ASN A 11 8.05 3.24 15.95
C ASN A 11 8.41 3.39 17.45
N ASP A 12 7.48 3.91 18.24
CA ASP A 12 7.67 4.10 19.70
C ASP A 12 7.97 2.79 20.45
N GLU A 13 7.55 1.65 19.90
CA GLU A 13 7.80 0.30 20.44
C GLU A 13 9.12 -0.31 19.94
N GLN A 14 9.97 0.47 19.26
CA GLN A 14 11.21 0.04 18.59
C GLN A 14 10.98 -1.01 17.49
N ARG A 15 9.75 -1.12 16.96
CA ARG A 15 9.41 -2.01 15.88
C ARG A 15 9.75 -1.35 14.54
N PRO A 16 10.42 -2.06 13.60
CA PRO A 16 10.65 -1.54 12.26
C PRO A 16 9.35 -1.23 11.53
N VAL A 17 9.26 -0.02 10.98
CA VAL A 17 8.12 0.43 10.18
C VAL A 17 8.60 0.88 8.81
N ILE A 18 7.97 0.39 7.76
CA ILE A 18 8.17 0.83 6.39
C ILE A 18 6.85 1.43 5.90
N THR A 19 6.85 2.72 5.57
CA THR A 19 5.68 3.39 4.99
C THR A 19 5.79 3.37 3.47
N VAL A 20 4.76 2.83 2.80
CA VAL A 20 4.64 2.71 1.35
C VAL A 20 3.56 3.65 0.87
N THR A 21 3.94 4.74 0.22
CA THR A 21 3.02 5.73 -0.36
C THR A 21 3.37 6.03 -1.81
N GLY A 22 2.37 6.30 -2.65
CA GLY A 22 2.59 6.63 -4.06
C GLY A 22 2.56 5.42 -5.01
N ASN A 23 3.15 5.57 -6.20
CA ASN A 23 3.10 4.58 -7.27
C ASN A 23 4.19 3.52 -7.12
N ILE A 24 3.79 2.25 -7.16
CA ILE A 24 4.71 1.11 -7.20
C ILE A 24 5.47 1.13 -8.55
N GLY A 25 6.78 0.96 -8.48
CA GLY A 25 7.69 0.99 -9.64
C GLY A 25 8.24 2.38 -9.98
N GLU A 26 7.59 3.45 -9.56
CA GLU A 26 8.07 4.83 -9.73
C GLU A 26 8.61 5.40 -8.42
N ASN A 27 7.74 5.56 -7.46
CA ASN A 27 8.05 6.11 -6.14
C ASN A 27 8.44 5.02 -5.13
N VAL A 28 7.84 3.83 -5.30
CA VAL A 28 8.06 2.66 -4.45
C VAL A 28 8.70 1.57 -5.30
N ARG A 29 10.03 1.55 -5.35
CA ARG A 29 10.78 0.59 -6.14
C ARG A 29 11.04 -0.69 -5.34
N ALA A 30 11.02 -1.83 -6.01
CA ALA A 30 11.23 -3.12 -5.35
C ALA A 30 12.59 -3.21 -4.66
N GLU A 31 13.65 -2.71 -5.32
CA GLU A 31 15.00 -2.73 -4.77
C GLU A 31 15.11 -1.94 -3.45
N ASP A 32 14.45 -0.78 -3.35
CA ASP A 32 14.50 0.06 -2.15
C ASP A 32 13.79 -0.64 -0.98
N LEU A 33 12.57 -1.14 -1.23
CA LEU A 33 11.81 -1.84 -0.21
C LEU A 33 12.49 -3.14 0.23
N ILE A 34 13.02 -3.93 -0.70
CA ILE A 34 13.76 -5.15 -0.40
C ILE A 34 15.03 -4.84 0.41
N ASN A 35 15.74 -3.74 0.12
CA ASN A 35 16.89 -3.34 0.91
C ASN A 35 16.52 -2.98 2.34
N PHE A 36 15.39 -2.29 2.58
CA PHE A 36 14.87 -2.06 3.93
C PHE A 36 14.51 -3.36 4.63
N LEU A 37 13.84 -4.30 3.95
CA LEU A 37 13.51 -5.61 4.51
C LEU A 37 14.77 -6.40 4.89
N ARG A 38 15.81 -6.35 4.07
CA ARG A 38 17.12 -6.97 4.40
C ARG A 38 17.80 -6.31 5.58
N TYR A 39 17.76 -4.98 5.65
CA TYR A 39 18.38 -4.21 6.73
C TYR A 39 17.79 -4.56 8.09
N PHE A 40 16.47 -4.67 8.20
CA PHE A 40 15.79 -5.05 9.42
C PHE A 40 15.83 -6.56 9.69
N GLY A 41 16.14 -7.38 8.70
CA GLY A 41 16.35 -8.82 8.86
C GLY A 41 15.07 -9.60 9.20
N ALA A 42 15.16 -10.48 10.21
CA ALA A 42 14.07 -11.37 10.62
C ALA A 42 13.13 -10.76 11.67
N GLU A 43 13.23 -9.47 11.95
CA GLU A 43 12.34 -8.79 12.88
C GLU A 43 10.91 -8.73 12.36
N ASP A 44 9.95 -8.52 13.26
CA ASP A 44 8.54 -8.35 12.91
C ASP A 44 8.31 -6.94 12.35
N ILE A 45 8.34 -6.82 11.02
CA ILE A 45 8.29 -5.55 10.31
C ILE A 45 6.84 -5.13 10.09
N LEU A 46 6.53 -3.87 10.36
CA LEU A 46 5.26 -3.24 10.01
C LEU A 46 5.40 -2.54 8.66
N ILE A 47 4.54 -2.87 7.69
CA ILE A 47 4.40 -2.12 6.44
C ILE A 47 3.08 -1.36 6.45
N GLU A 48 3.15 -0.03 6.45
CA GLU A 48 1.99 0.85 6.33
C GLU A 48 1.77 1.24 4.87
N ILE A 49 0.56 1.01 4.35
CA ILE A 49 0.26 1.13 2.92
C ILE A 49 -0.84 2.17 2.69
N PHE A 50 -0.52 3.17 1.86
CA PHE A 50 -1.46 4.05 1.18
C PHE A 50 -1.00 4.22 -0.27
N SER A 51 -1.54 3.40 -1.17
CA SER A 51 -1.08 3.37 -2.57
C SER A 51 -2.20 2.94 -3.52
N PHE A 52 -2.26 3.58 -4.67
CA PHE A 52 -3.16 3.21 -5.77
C PHE A 52 -2.63 2.00 -6.58
N GLY A 53 -1.42 1.55 -6.31
CA GLY A 53 -0.76 0.49 -7.06
C GLY A 53 0.32 1.01 -7.99
N GLY A 54 0.46 0.42 -9.16
CA GLY A 54 1.48 0.74 -10.15
C GLY A 54 2.01 -0.49 -10.85
N ASP A 55 3.34 -0.59 -10.99
CA ASP A 55 4.00 -1.67 -11.71
C ASP A 55 3.87 -3.03 -10.98
N ALA A 56 3.30 -4.00 -11.69
CA ALA A 56 3.04 -5.33 -11.17
C ALA A 56 4.32 -6.13 -10.91
N PHE A 57 5.36 -5.95 -11.70
CA PHE A 57 6.61 -6.72 -11.54
C PHE A 57 7.37 -6.28 -10.29
N HIS A 58 7.38 -4.99 -9.97
CA HIS A 58 7.91 -4.50 -8.70
C HIS A 58 7.13 -5.08 -7.50
N ALA A 59 5.80 -5.14 -7.58
CA ALA A 59 4.99 -5.72 -6.51
C ALA A 59 5.22 -7.23 -6.36
N LEU A 60 5.32 -7.97 -7.46
CA LEU A 60 5.62 -9.40 -7.46
C LEU A 60 7.01 -9.68 -6.87
N ALA A 61 8.03 -8.88 -7.22
CA ALA A 61 9.37 -9.03 -6.66
C ALA A 61 9.39 -8.85 -5.13
N ILE A 62 8.63 -7.86 -4.62
CA ILE A 62 8.48 -7.64 -3.17
C ILE A 62 7.75 -8.83 -2.53
N TYR A 63 6.65 -9.29 -3.13
CA TYR A 63 5.88 -10.45 -2.66
C TYR A 63 6.78 -11.69 -2.56
N ASP A 64 7.48 -12.02 -3.64
CA ASP A 64 8.37 -13.18 -3.67
C ASP A 64 9.48 -13.05 -2.63
N PHE A 65 10.08 -11.87 -2.47
CA PHE A 65 11.11 -11.66 -1.47
C PHE A 65 10.61 -11.93 -0.05
N ILE A 66 9.45 -11.39 0.32
CA ILE A 66 8.86 -11.58 1.65
C ILE A 66 8.54 -13.05 1.89
N THR A 67 7.89 -13.70 0.93
CA THR A 67 7.37 -15.06 1.10
C THR A 67 8.46 -16.14 1.01
N THR A 68 9.50 -15.94 0.19
CA THR A 68 10.59 -16.92 0.03
C THR A 68 11.66 -16.82 1.11
N ASN A 69 11.86 -15.63 1.68
CA ASN A 69 12.88 -15.43 2.72
C ASN A 69 12.32 -15.50 4.15
N GLY A 70 11.04 -15.81 4.32
CA GLY A 70 10.41 -15.96 5.63
C GLY A 70 10.40 -14.67 6.46
N VAL A 71 10.41 -13.50 5.81
CA VAL A 71 10.37 -12.20 6.49
C VAL A 71 9.01 -12.05 7.18
N LYS A 72 9.01 -11.72 8.47
CA LYS A 72 7.80 -11.51 9.23
C LYS A 72 7.26 -10.11 8.99
N VAL A 73 6.10 -10.01 8.37
CA VAL A 73 5.46 -8.74 8.00
C VAL A 73 4.03 -8.70 8.51
N GLU A 74 3.68 -7.57 9.14
CA GLU A 74 2.30 -7.12 9.32
C GLU A 74 2.04 -5.96 8.36
N ALA A 75 0.96 -6.01 7.56
CA ALA A 75 0.52 -4.90 6.75
C ALA A 75 -0.59 -4.11 7.45
N ARG A 76 -0.54 -2.78 7.39
CA ARG A 76 -1.63 -1.89 7.81
C ARG A 76 -2.01 -0.97 6.66
N ILE A 77 -3.28 -1.00 6.33
CA ILE A 77 -3.83 -0.27 5.19
C ILE A 77 -4.59 0.95 5.70
N TYR A 78 -4.23 2.12 5.17
CA TYR A 78 -4.89 3.39 5.46
C TYR A 78 -5.36 4.03 4.15
N GLY A 79 -6.62 4.47 4.10
CA GLY A 79 -7.24 5.08 2.93
C GLY A 79 -7.46 4.08 1.80
N LEU A 80 -6.44 3.77 1.00
CA LEU A 80 -6.54 2.85 -0.14
C LEU A 80 -5.31 1.95 -0.28
N CYS A 81 -5.57 0.67 -0.52
CA CYS A 81 -4.59 -0.29 -1.03
C CYS A 81 -5.11 -0.84 -2.36
N GLY A 82 -4.58 -0.31 -3.48
CA GLY A 82 -5.10 -0.61 -4.82
C GLY A 82 -4.14 -1.41 -5.69
N SER A 83 -4.70 -2.26 -6.58
CA SER A 83 -3.96 -2.89 -7.69
C SER A 83 -2.67 -3.58 -7.21
N ALA A 84 -1.51 -3.26 -7.78
CA ALA A 84 -0.22 -3.84 -7.42
C ALA A 84 0.13 -3.71 -5.92
N ALA A 85 -0.34 -2.68 -5.21
CA ALA A 85 -0.10 -2.53 -3.78
C ALA A 85 -0.79 -3.63 -2.94
N THR A 86 -1.90 -4.20 -3.44
CA THR A 86 -2.60 -5.30 -2.77
C THR A 86 -1.75 -6.57 -2.72
N ILE A 87 -0.88 -6.76 -3.69
CA ILE A 87 0.05 -7.89 -3.76
C ILE A 87 1.08 -7.80 -2.62
N ILE A 88 1.57 -6.59 -2.32
CA ILE A 88 2.47 -6.36 -1.18
C ILE A 88 1.73 -6.67 0.13
N SER A 89 0.49 -6.21 0.28
CA SER A 89 -0.35 -6.53 1.45
C SER A 89 -0.59 -8.04 1.59
N CYS A 90 -0.81 -8.75 0.48
CA CYS A 90 -1.03 -10.21 0.50
C CYS A 90 0.23 -11.01 0.86
N ALA A 91 1.43 -10.45 0.76
CA ALA A 91 2.66 -11.09 1.23
C ALA A 91 2.75 -11.14 2.77
N ALA A 92 2.05 -10.25 3.46
CA ALA A 92 2.06 -10.16 4.91
C ALA A 92 1.32 -11.35 5.56
N GLN A 93 1.89 -11.87 6.67
CA GLN A 93 1.25 -12.91 7.47
C GLN A 93 0.03 -12.40 8.22
N LYS A 94 0.05 -11.11 8.57
CA LYS A 94 -1.08 -10.40 9.19
C LYS A 94 -1.36 -9.11 8.44
N ALA A 95 -2.63 -8.82 8.22
CA ALA A 95 -3.05 -7.57 7.61
C ALA A 95 -4.19 -6.92 8.39
N GLY A 96 -4.11 -5.61 8.57
CA GLY A 96 -5.17 -4.80 9.14
C GLY A 96 -5.57 -3.67 8.20
N ILE A 97 -6.82 -3.25 8.24
CA ILE A 97 -7.35 -2.16 7.43
C ILE A 97 -8.07 -1.14 8.29
N GLY A 98 -7.86 0.14 8.05
CA GLY A 98 -8.64 1.20 8.68
C GLY A 98 -10.12 1.10 8.32
N GLU A 99 -11.01 1.44 9.25
CA GLU A 99 -12.47 1.27 9.07
C GLU A 99 -13.00 2.00 7.82
N ASN A 100 -12.43 3.16 7.48
CA ASN A 100 -12.81 3.98 6.32
C ASN A 100 -11.88 3.76 5.12
N SER A 101 -11.16 2.64 5.08
CA SER A 101 -10.20 2.33 4.03
C SER A 101 -10.77 1.31 3.05
N PHE A 102 -10.18 1.28 1.86
CA PHE A 102 -10.61 0.44 0.76
C PHE A 102 -9.48 -0.44 0.24
N PHE A 103 -9.86 -1.60 -0.26
CA PHE A 103 -9.02 -2.52 -0.99
C PHE A 103 -9.52 -2.57 -2.44
N PHE A 104 -8.64 -2.43 -3.43
CA PHE A 104 -9.06 -2.35 -4.83
C PHE A 104 -8.29 -3.36 -5.68
N ILE A 105 -9.01 -4.27 -6.34
CA ILE A 105 -8.44 -5.28 -7.23
C ILE A 105 -9.02 -5.18 -8.63
N HIS A 106 -8.20 -5.40 -9.63
CA HIS A 106 -8.57 -5.43 -11.04
C HIS A 106 -7.57 -6.24 -11.88
N ASN A 107 -7.92 -6.54 -13.12
CA ASN A 107 -6.99 -7.17 -14.07
C ASN A 107 -5.85 -6.20 -14.40
N ALA A 108 -4.66 -6.76 -14.58
CA ALA A 108 -3.53 -6.00 -15.10
C ALA A 108 -3.80 -5.59 -16.57
N PHE A 109 -3.19 -4.49 -16.94
CA PHE A 109 -3.21 -3.96 -18.31
C PHE A 109 -1.84 -3.40 -18.64
N ASN A 110 -1.54 -3.30 -19.92
CA ASN A 110 -0.34 -2.64 -20.39
C ASN A 110 -0.45 -1.13 -20.13
N ARG A 111 0.44 -0.59 -19.33
CA ARG A 111 0.40 0.83 -18.91
C ARG A 111 0.58 1.83 -20.07
N PHE A 112 1.15 1.40 -21.19
CA PHE A 112 1.39 2.26 -22.34
C PHE A 112 0.22 2.28 -23.34
N THR A 113 -0.45 1.14 -23.51
CA THR A 113 -1.58 1.02 -24.45
C THR A 113 -2.94 1.07 -23.75
N GLY A 114 -3.00 0.78 -22.45
CA GLY A 114 -4.24 0.63 -21.71
C GLY A 114 -4.95 -0.71 -21.97
N GLU A 115 -4.35 -1.62 -22.75
CA GLU A 115 -4.96 -2.86 -23.19
C GLU A 115 -4.48 -4.07 -22.36
N ALA A 116 -5.29 -5.12 -22.36
CA ALA A 116 -4.95 -6.41 -21.77
C ALA A 116 -4.21 -7.27 -22.82
N ASP A 117 -2.89 -7.07 -22.95
CA ASP A 117 -2.04 -7.92 -23.77
C ASP A 117 -1.74 -9.26 -23.08
N GLU A 118 -0.99 -10.15 -23.74
CA GLU A 118 -0.65 -11.46 -23.21
C GLU A 118 0.11 -11.38 -21.87
N THR A 119 1.02 -10.43 -21.73
CA THR A 119 1.77 -10.20 -20.47
C THR A 119 0.82 -9.78 -19.36
N ALA A 120 -0.09 -8.85 -19.62
CA ALA A 120 -1.09 -8.39 -18.66
C ALA A 120 -2.02 -9.52 -18.23
N GLN A 121 -2.40 -10.41 -19.16
CA GLN A 121 -3.19 -11.61 -18.84
C GLN A 121 -2.43 -12.56 -17.92
N GLN A 122 -1.14 -12.84 -18.20
CA GLN A 122 -0.31 -13.67 -17.34
C GLN A 122 -0.13 -13.06 -15.94
N VAL A 123 0.07 -11.76 -15.84
CA VAL A 123 0.15 -11.05 -14.56
C VAL A 123 -1.17 -11.14 -13.80
N SER A 124 -2.31 -10.97 -14.48
CA SER A 124 -3.62 -11.11 -13.87
C SER A 124 -3.83 -12.50 -13.25
N GLU A 125 -3.40 -13.56 -13.95
CA GLU A 125 -3.48 -14.93 -13.42
C GLU A 125 -2.56 -15.12 -12.20
N ARG A 126 -1.37 -14.49 -12.16
CA ARG A 126 -0.52 -14.50 -10.94
C ARG A 126 -1.22 -13.83 -9.77
N PHE A 127 -1.89 -12.71 -10.00
CA PHE A 127 -2.66 -12.03 -8.97
C PHE A 127 -3.82 -12.90 -8.47
N VAL A 128 -4.54 -13.58 -9.36
CA VAL A 128 -5.58 -14.55 -8.98
C VAL A 128 -5.01 -15.63 -8.05
N GLU A 129 -3.85 -16.19 -8.35
CA GLU A 129 -3.21 -17.21 -7.51
C GLU A 129 -2.82 -16.65 -6.12
N ILE A 130 -2.29 -15.44 -6.07
CA ILE A 130 -1.91 -14.78 -4.81
C ILE A 130 -3.15 -14.51 -3.97
N TYR A 131 -4.21 -13.93 -4.56
CA TYR A 131 -5.46 -13.69 -3.84
C TYR A 131 -6.13 -14.99 -3.37
N ALA A 132 -6.09 -16.04 -4.17
CA ALA A 132 -6.65 -17.35 -3.77
C ALA A 132 -5.89 -17.98 -2.58
N LYS A 133 -4.57 -17.73 -2.47
CA LYS A 133 -3.78 -18.15 -1.30
C LYS A 133 -4.11 -17.33 -0.05
N LYS A 134 -4.36 -16.02 -0.22
CA LYS A 134 -4.60 -15.10 0.90
C LYS A 134 -6.03 -15.17 1.41
N THR A 135 -7.00 -15.33 0.52
CA THR A 135 -8.43 -15.24 0.82
C THR A 135 -9.10 -16.62 0.97
N LYS A 136 -10.39 -16.60 1.31
CA LYS A 136 -11.25 -17.80 1.31
C LYS A 136 -11.96 -18.02 -0.02
N LEU A 137 -11.58 -17.29 -1.07
CA LEU A 137 -12.27 -17.25 -2.36
C LEU A 137 -11.68 -18.28 -3.33
N ASP A 138 -12.54 -18.87 -4.15
CA ASP A 138 -12.10 -19.62 -5.31
C ASP A 138 -11.63 -18.71 -6.46
N ARG A 139 -10.79 -19.24 -7.32
CA ARG A 139 -10.18 -18.49 -8.45
C ARG A 139 -11.21 -17.92 -9.41
N ARG A 140 -12.33 -18.61 -9.61
CA ARG A 140 -13.40 -18.17 -10.51
C ARG A 140 -14.08 -16.91 -9.97
N ARG A 141 -14.31 -16.85 -8.67
CA ARG A 141 -14.88 -15.68 -8.00
C ARG A 141 -13.91 -14.51 -8.06
N ILE A 142 -12.60 -14.74 -7.78
CA ILE A 142 -11.57 -13.71 -7.87
C ILE A 142 -11.47 -13.12 -9.28
N ARG A 143 -11.45 -13.96 -10.34
CA ARG A 143 -11.42 -13.47 -11.73
C ARG A 143 -12.64 -12.60 -12.06
N ARG A 144 -13.83 -12.94 -11.54
CA ARG A 144 -15.02 -12.10 -11.72
C ARG A 144 -14.87 -10.75 -11.02
N MET A 145 -14.34 -10.75 -9.79
CA MET A 145 -14.10 -9.51 -9.04
C MET A 145 -13.05 -8.61 -9.70
N MET A 146 -12.05 -9.21 -10.35
CA MET A 146 -10.99 -8.46 -11.04
C MET A 146 -11.42 -7.96 -12.43
N LYS A 147 -12.51 -8.48 -13.00
CA LYS A 147 -12.93 -8.15 -14.36
C LYS A 147 -13.54 -6.75 -14.39
N ASP A 148 -12.97 -5.88 -15.25
CA ASP A 148 -13.52 -4.56 -15.52
C ASP A 148 -14.94 -4.68 -16.10
N GLY A 149 -15.90 -3.94 -15.51
CA GLY A 149 -17.26 -3.85 -16.02
C GLY A 149 -18.36 -4.31 -15.09
N ASP A 150 -18.07 -5.03 -14.03
CA ASP A 150 -19.02 -5.23 -12.94
C ASP A 150 -18.74 -4.17 -11.86
N GLU A 151 -19.45 -3.06 -11.97
CA GLU A 151 -19.17 -1.79 -11.25
C GLU A 151 -19.15 -1.91 -9.74
N THR A 152 -19.59 -3.02 -9.19
CA THR A 152 -19.77 -3.18 -7.74
C THR A 152 -18.64 -3.95 -7.06
N GLN A 153 -17.71 -4.58 -7.78
CA GLN A 153 -16.83 -5.60 -7.20
C GLN A 153 -15.32 -5.26 -7.20
N ALA A 154 -14.88 -4.21 -7.86
CA ALA A 154 -13.46 -3.82 -7.88
C ALA A 154 -13.04 -3.09 -6.59
N VAL A 155 -13.95 -2.46 -5.86
CA VAL A 155 -13.70 -1.69 -4.64
C VAL A 155 -14.31 -2.40 -3.45
N ILE A 156 -13.47 -2.83 -2.51
CA ILE A 156 -13.82 -3.66 -1.37
C ILE A 156 -13.64 -2.82 -0.11
N GLY A 157 -14.71 -2.56 0.63
CA GLY A 157 -14.66 -1.83 1.90
C GLY A 157 -14.05 -2.68 3.03
N ALA A 158 -13.69 -2.05 4.13
CA ALA A 158 -12.97 -2.70 5.25
C ALA A 158 -13.70 -3.95 5.79
N LYS A 159 -15.03 -3.91 5.95
CA LYS A 159 -15.82 -5.05 6.45
C LYS A 159 -15.78 -6.21 5.46
N GLU A 160 -16.00 -5.94 4.19
CA GLU A 160 -15.96 -6.94 3.14
C GLU A 160 -14.56 -7.53 2.97
N ALA A 161 -13.50 -6.71 3.03
CA ALA A 161 -12.11 -7.18 2.98
C ALA A 161 -11.80 -8.18 4.10
N LEU A 162 -12.34 -7.95 5.31
CA LEU A 162 -12.24 -8.87 6.44
C LEU A 162 -13.03 -10.17 6.18
N GLU A 163 -14.27 -10.06 5.71
CA GLU A 163 -15.14 -11.22 5.43
C GLU A 163 -14.56 -12.13 4.34
N LEU A 164 -14.00 -11.52 3.29
CA LEU A 164 -13.38 -12.24 2.19
C LEU A 164 -11.98 -12.79 2.53
N GLY A 165 -11.33 -12.28 3.60
CA GLY A 165 -10.04 -12.73 4.08
C GLY A 165 -8.85 -12.03 3.44
N PHE A 166 -9.04 -10.87 2.80
CA PHE A 166 -7.93 -10.01 2.35
C PHE A 166 -7.17 -9.44 3.53
N VAL A 167 -7.88 -9.18 4.64
CA VAL A 167 -7.30 -8.69 5.89
C VAL A 167 -7.79 -9.54 7.07
N ASP A 168 -7.05 -9.48 8.18
CA ASP A 168 -7.30 -10.28 9.38
C ASP A 168 -8.06 -9.48 10.45
N LYS A 169 -8.03 -8.13 10.37
CA LYS A 169 -8.67 -7.25 11.34
C LYS A 169 -9.00 -5.88 10.75
N ILE A 170 -10.04 -5.23 11.29
CA ILE A 170 -10.28 -3.80 11.13
C ILE A 170 -9.54 -3.08 12.25
N LEU A 171 -8.74 -2.09 11.88
CA LEU A 171 -8.01 -1.25 12.83
C LEU A 171 -9.01 -0.29 13.49
N LYS A 172 -9.14 -0.40 14.80
CA LYS A 172 -10.02 0.48 15.58
C LYS A 172 -9.27 1.76 15.96
N GLU A 173 -10.01 2.84 16.11
CA GLU A 173 -9.48 4.05 16.74
C GLU A 173 -8.91 3.70 18.11
N GLN A 174 -7.71 4.17 18.39
CA GLN A 174 -7.17 4.10 19.74
C GLN A 174 -7.88 5.19 20.57
N THR A 175 -8.92 4.81 21.28
CA THR A 175 -9.73 5.70 22.13
C THR A 175 -9.03 6.15 23.42
N SER A 176 -7.73 5.97 23.52
CA SER A 176 -6.97 6.38 24.70
C SER A 176 -6.42 7.81 24.50
N ILE A 177 -7.14 8.79 25.00
CA ILE A 177 -6.66 10.17 25.17
C ILE A 177 -5.31 10.20 25.91
N ALA A 178 -5.06 9.23 26.80
CA ALA A 178 -3.78 9.06 27.50
C ALA A 178 -2.62 8.71 26.54
N ALA A 179 -2.85 7.92 25.48
CA ALA A 179 -1.84 7.65 24.46
C ALA A 179 -1.57 8.86 23.55
N MET A 180 -2.57 9.72 23.32
CA MET A 180 -2.38 10.99 22.62
C MET A 180 -1.67 12.02 23.49
N MET A 181 -1.99 12.11 24.78
CA MET A 181 -1.36 13.07 25.70
C MET A 181 0.08 12.70 26.03
N GLY A 182 0.44 11.41 26.05
CA GLY A 182 1.84 10.96 26.18
C GLY A 182 2.74 11.39 25.02
N ARG A 183 2.17 11.63 23.83
CA ARG A 183 2.90 12.16 22.67
C ARG A 183 3.09 13.68 22.68
N VAL A 184 2.30 14.40 23.44
CA VAL A 184 2.35 15.89 23.50
C VAL A 184 3.25 16.39 24.66
N LEU A 185 3.55 15.54 25.65
CA LEU A 185 4.25 15.95 26.87
C LEU A 185 5.75 15.58 26.91
N VAL A 186 6.33 15.06 25.84
CA VAL A 186 7.78 14.89 25.71
C VAL A 186 8.27 15.68 24.51
N ALA A 187 8.11 17.01 24.59
CA ALA A 187 9.08 17.88 23.96
C ALA A 187 10.27 17.92 24.92
N PRO A 188 11.50 17.62 24.50
CA PRO A 188 12.64 17.87 25.36
C PRO A 188 12.73 19.38 25.55
N ASP A 189 12.56 19.83 26.80
CA ASP A 189 13.06 21.12 27.23
C ASP A 189 14.58 21.11 27.02
N ASP A 190 15.07 22.19 26.43
CA ASP A 190 16.47 22.48 26.12
C ASP A 190 17.06 21.93 24.80
N ALA A 191 16.82 22.73 23.76
CA ALA A 191 17.87 23.13 22.85
C ALA A 191 17.60 24.57 22.39
N SER A 192 17.97 25.53 23.21
CA SER A 192 18.34 26.87 22.79
C SER A 192 19.57 26.73 21.89
N ALA A 193 19.46 27.04 20.62
CA ALA A 193 20.49 27.70 19.82
C ALA A 193 20.09 27.72 18.34
N GLU A 194 19.76 28.88 17.87
CA GLU A 194 20.13 29.47 16.59
C GLU A 194 20.52 28.54 15.44
N ALA A 195 19.58 28.32 14.52
CA ALA A 195 19.90 28.21 13.11
C ALA A 195 18.72 28.75 12.31
N GLY A 196 18.91 29.91 11.70
CA GLY A 196 17.95 30.52 10.79
C GLY A 196 17.62 29.57 9.65
N ILE A 197 16.37 29.16 9.59
CA ILE A 197 15.84 28.42 8.45
C ILE A 197 15.02 29.40 7.63
N ASP A 198 15.68 29.94 6.59
CA ASP A 198 14.99 30.62 5.50
C ASP A 198 14.00 29.64 4.85
N LYS A 199 12.73 30.04 4.85
CA LYS A 199 11.68 29.31 4.13
C LYS A 199 11.92 29.44 2.62
N PRO A 200 12.13 28.36 1.86
CA PRO A 200 12.18 28.47 0.42
C PRO A 200 10.77 28.73 -0.14
N PRO A 201 10.65 29.54 -1.20
CA PRO A 201 9.38 29.84 -1.84
C PRO A 201 8.83 28.60 -2.55
N PHE A 202 7.52 28.40 -2.40
CA PHE A 202 6.75 27.40 -3.09
C PHE A 202 6.77 27.67 -4.61
N GLN A 203 7.57 26.93 -5.36
CA GLN A 203 7.50 26.91 -6.82
C GLN A 203 6.61 25.76 -7.29
N GLN A 204 5.50 26.12 -7.91
CA GLN A 204 4.66 25.19 -8.66
C GLN A 204 5.41 24.73 -9.91
N ASN A 205 5.82 23.48 -9.96
CA ASN A 205 6.39 22.87 -11.14
C ASN A 205 5.27 22.21 -11.95
N THR A 206 4.77 22.94 -12.96
CA THR A 206 3.72 22.50 -13.88
C THR A 206 4.35 21.77 -15.07
N ASN A 207 4.85 20.55 -14.88
CA ASN A 207 5.13 19.61 -15.96
C ASN A 207 4.99 18.19 -15.45
N MET A 208 3.76 17.76 -15.23
CA MET A 208 3.41 16.35 -15.12
C MET A 208 2.77 15.91 -16.41
N SER A 209 3.43 15.03 -17.15
CA SER A 209 2.87 14.27 -18.24
C SER A 209 1.64 13.52 -17.75
N THR A 210 0.48 13.93 -18.23
CA THR A 210 -0.83 13.39 -17.89
C THR A 210 -1.07 12.05 -18.61
N ASN A 211 -0.63 10.96 -18.01
CA ASN A 211 -1.19 9.62 -18.23
C ASN A 211 -1.38 8.92 -16.88
N SER A 212 -1.92 9.63 -15.93
CA SER A 212 -2.48 9.03 -14.71
C SER A 212 -3.89 8.54 -15.04
N PHE A 213 -4.20 7.31 -14.69
CA PHE A 213 -5.58 6.88 -14.45
C PHE A 213 -6.31 8.04 -13.81
N SER A 214 -7.34 8.54 -14.46
CA SER A 214 -8.01 9.74 -14.01
C SER A 214 -8.56 9.48 -12.62
N LEU A 215 -7.90 10.01 -11.58
CA LEU A 215 -8.42 10.11 -10.22
C LEU A 215 -9.86 10.63 -10.20
N VAL A 216 -10.20 11.44 -11.20
CA VAL A 216 -11.55 11.97 -11.46
C VAL A 216 -12.53 10.86 -11.85
N ALA A 217 -12.10 9.86 -12.63
CA ALA A 217 -12.95 8.72 -12.98
C ALA A 217 -13.15 7.79 -11.78
N LEU A 218 -12.11 7.56 -10.99
CA LEU A 218 -12.21 6.79 -9.76
C LEU A 218 -13.04 7.54 -8.69
N ALA A 219 -12.81 8.86 -8.53
CA ALA A 219 -13.59 9.69 -7.63
C ALA A 219 -15.07 9.78 -8.04
N LYS A 220 -15.37 9.92 -9.33
CA LYS A 220 -16.75 9.86 -9.85
C LYS A 220 -17.40 8.50 -9.61
N LYS A 221 -16.62 7.41 -9.61
CA LYS A 221 -17.11 6.06 -9.35
C LYS A 221 -17.33 5.79 -7.84
N LEU A 222 -16.61 6.51 -6.95
CA LEU A 222 -16.69 6.35 -5.50
C LEU A 222 -17.63 7.35 -4.81
N PHE A 223 -17.88 8.51 -5.40
CA PHE A 223 -18.56 9.65 -4.76
C PHE A 223 -19.59 10.33 -5.65
N GLY A 224 -19.83 9.84 -6.89
CA GLY A 224 -20.82 10.35 -7.84
C GLY A 224 -22.23 9.81 -7.65
#